data_24bf0c90661d82cca3283224676a5c7a
#
_entry.id   24bf0c90661d82cca3283224676a5c7a
#
_cell.length_a   1.000
_cell.length_b   1.000
_cell.length_c   1.000
_cell.angle_alpha   90.00
_cell.angle_beta   90.00
_cell.angle_gamma   90.00
#
_symmetry.space_group_name_H-M   'P 1'
#
loop_
_entity.id
_entity.type
_entity.pdbx_description
1 polymer ?
#
loop_
_entity_poly.entity_id
_entity_poly.type
_entity_poly.pdbx_seq_one_letter_code
_entity_poly.pdbx_strand_id
1 'polypeptide(L)'
;MATALFYIKNNTGSAVTYRGVSYSNGAFVPITGIVKGTYKCQRAKLWAKDTGRTLDGKFKGTLIGIYPKVTFTLGKLILTDDDVSAINALCEQPTADCKYYDSRRKVLSKAKKFYFDDITETYRTAYLGGTNPQSIKFETLDITAVSIDKIKASDFS
;
A
#
# COMPACT_ATOMS: atom_id res chain seq x y z
N MET A 1 -1.19 20.62 8.50
CA MET A 1 -1.85 19.36 8.11
C MET A 1 -0.80 18.31 7.77
N ALA A 2 -0.90 17.14 8.35
CA ALA A 2 0.08 16.08 8.10
C ALA A 2 -0.09 15.51 6.70
N THR A 3 1.03 15.26 6.02
CA THR A 3 1.04 14.61 4.72
C THR A 3 1.08 13.10 4.93
N ALA A 4 0.23 12.36 4.22
CA ALA A 4 0.25 10.92 4.27
C ALA A 4 1.55 10.37 3.67
N LEU A 5 1.96 9.19 4.14
CA LEU A 5 3.17 8.54 3.62
C LEU A 5 2.89 7.70 2.38
N PHE A 6 1.64 7.42 2.09
CA PHE A 6 1.24 6.58 0.97
C PHE A 6 -0.05 7.09 0.34
N TYR A 7 -0.10 7.10 -0.98
CA TYR A 7 -1.26 7.53 -1.75
C TYR A 7 -1.58 6.49 -2.81
N ILE A 8 -2.86 6.25 -3.04
CA ILE A 8 -3.33 5.34 -4.10
C ILE A 8 -4.24 6.12 -5.04
N LYS A 9 -3.98 6.05 -6.34
CA LYS A 9 -4.82 6.72 -7.32
C LYS A 9 -6.12 5.95 -7.52
N ASN A 10 -7.22 6.69 -7.52
CA ASN A 10 -8.54 6.11 -7.77
C ASN A 10 -8.79 6.00 -9.27
N ASN A 11 -8.67 4.79 -9.81
CA ASN A 11 -9.00 4.48 -11.20
C ASN A 11 -10.12 3.42 -11.27
N THR A 12 -11.01 3.42 -10.27
CA THR A 12 -12.11 2.46 -10.20
C THR A 12 -13.26 2.79 -11.14
N GLY A 13 -13.26 3.98 -11.71
CA GLY A 13 -14.33 4.45 -12.58
C GLY A 13 -15.42 5.24 -11.87
N SER A 14 -15.39 5.30 -10.55
CA SER A 14 -16.35 6.07 -9.75
C SER A 14 -15.66 6.67 -8.54
N ALA A 15 -16.33 7.66 -7.93
CA ALA A 15 -15.79 8.29 -6.73
C ALA A 15 -15.77 7.33 -5.55
N VAL A 16 -14.76 7.45 -4.70
CA VAL A 16 -14.69 6.72 -3.43
C VAL A 16 -14.65 7.71 -2.28
N THR A 17 -15.25 7.34 -1.16
CA THR A 17 -15.26 8.18 0.04
C THR A 17 -14.41 7.51 1.10
N TYR A 18 -13.36 8.19 1.51
CA TYR A 18 -12.44 7.68 2.52
C TYR A 18 -12.30 8.71 3.65
N ARG A 19 -12.67 8.29 4.85
CA ARG A 19 -12.63 9.12 6.07
C ARG A 19 -13.37 10.45 5.89
N GLY A 20 -14.56 10.36 5.31
CA GLY A 20 -15.45 11.49 5.15
C GLY A 20 -15.14 12.41 3.97
N VAL A 21 -14.12 12.11 3.18
CA VAL A 21 -13.76 12.91 2.00
C VAL A 21 -13.99 12.09 0.74
N SER A 22 -14.69 12.69 -0.22
CA SER A 22 -14.93 12.06 -1.52
C SER A 22 -13.78 12.35 -2.48
N TYR A 23 -13.29 11.32 -3.12
CA TYR A 23 -12.21 11.41 -4.11
C TYR A 23 -12.74 10.94 -5.46
N SER A 24 -12.74 11.82 -6.43
CA SER A 24 -13.23 11.52 -7.77
C SER A 24 -12.29 10.54 -8.49
N ASN A 25 -12.80 9.93 -9.56
CA ASN A 25 -11.95 9.09 -10.41
C ASN A 25 -10.77 9.90 -10.94
N GLY A 26 -9.56 9.35 -10.81
CA GLY A 26 -8.32 10.02 -11.19
C GLY A 26 -7.61 10.74 -10.04
N ALA A 27 -8.25 10.90 -8.90
CA ALA A 27 -7.64 11.55 -7.74
C ALA A 27 -6.77 10.59 -6.94
N PHE A 28 -5.72 11.12 -6.31
CA PHE A 28 -4.91 10.35 -5.37
C PHE A 28 -5.55 10.40 -3.99
N VAL A 29 -5.77 9.23 -3.42
CA VAL A 29 -6.37 9.08 -2.09
C VAL A 29 -5.26 8.95 -1.06
N PRO A 30 -5.12 9.90 -0.13
CA PRO A 30 -4.13 9.78 0.94
C PRO A 30 -4.55 8.67 1.91
N ILE A 31 -3.65 7.71 2.15
CA ILE A 31 -3.94 6.61 3.06
C ILE A 31 -3.57 7.05 4.47
N THR A 32 -4.56 7.52 5.19
CA THR A 32 -4.44 7.95 6.58
C THR A 32 -5.08 6.90 7.49
N GLY A 33 -4.83 6.98 8.79
CA GLY A 33 -5.34 6.00 9.73
C GLY A 33 -4.42 4.80 9.91
N ILE A 34 -3.19 4.91 9.46
CA ILE A 34 -2.19 3.84 9.64
C ILE A 34 -1.83 3.75 11.12
N VAL A 35 -1.85 2.55 11.66
CA VAL A 35 -1.48 2.28 13.05
C VAL A 35 -0.01 2.63 13.23
N LYS A 36 0.30 3.39 14.28
CA LYS A 36 1.66 3.83 14.57
C LYS A 36 2.62 2.64 14.65
N GLY A 37 3.74 2.74 13.95
CA GLY A 37 4.77 1.71 13.96
C GLY A 37 4.54 0.55 12.99
N THR A 38 3.45 0.58 12.21
CA THR A 38 3.16 -0.50 11.26
C THR A 38 3.58 -0.19 9.83
N TYR A 39 3.81 1.08 9.51
CA TYR A 39 4.24 1.45 8.16
C TYR A 39 5.68 1.00 7.95
N LYS A 40 5.88 0.14 6.97
CA LYS A 40 7.19 -0.40 6.62
C LYS A 40 7.43 -0.23 5.14
N CYS A 41 8.60 0.26 4.79
CA CYS A 41 9.03 0.36 3.40
C CYS A 41 10.27 -0.50 3.23
N GLN A 42 10.13 -1.62 2.53
CA GLN A 42 11.21 -2.54 2.27
C GLN A 42 11.79 -2.28 0.89
N ARG A 43 13.11 -2.25 0.80
CA ARG A 43 13.82 -2.12 -0.47
C ARG A 43 14.22 -3.51 -0.93
N ALA A 44 13.33 -4.19 -1.65
CA ALA A 44 13.56 -5.55 -2.11
C ALA A 44 14.55 -5.54 -3.26
N LYS A 45 15.67 -6.20 -3.09
CA LYS A 45 16.71 -6.30 -4.12
C LYS A 45 16.48 -7.54 -4.96
N LEU A 46 16.45 -7.35 -6.28
CA LEU A 46 16.38 -8.44 -7.22
C LEU A 46 17.76 -8.64 -7.86
N TRP A 47 18.28 -9.84 -7.70
CA TRP A 47 19.62 -10.20 -8.19
C TRP A 47 19.51 -11.04 -9.44
N ALA A 48 20.54 -10.98 -10.27
CA ALA A 48 20.64 -11.83 -11.46
C ALA A 48 20.71 -13.31 -11.07
N LYS A 49 20.28 -14.17 -11.99
CA LYS A 49 20.12 -15.61 -11.74
C LYS A 49 21.42 -16.30 -11.31
N ASP A 50 22.57 -15.83 -11.80
CA ASP A 50 23.87 -16.42 -11.50
C ASP A 50 24.54 -15.81 -10.25
N THR A 51 23.78 -15.06 -9.46
CA THR A 51 24.28 -14.45 -8.24
C THR A 51 24.49 -15.51 -7.16
N GLY A 52 25.63 -15.42 -6.47
CA GLY A 52 25.94 -16.31 -5.37
C GLY A 52 27.36 -16.12 -4.87
N ARG A 53 27.83 -17.08 -4.08
CA ARG A 53 29.21 -17.09 -3.59
C ARG A 53 30.07 -18.02 -4.42
N THR A 54 31.30 -17.60 -4.72
CA THR A 54 32.26 -18.42 -5.40
C THR A 54 32.88 -19.42 -4.41
N LEU A 55 33.66 -20.38 -4.94
CA LEU A 55 34.30 -21.40 -4.10
C LEU A 55 35.25 -20.84 -3.05
N ASP A 56 35.83 -19.67 -3.30
CA ASP A 56 36.69 -18.98 -2.34
C ASP A 56 35.91 -18.12 -1.33
N GLY A 57 34.58 -18.23 -1.32
CA GLY A 57 33.72 -17.54 -0.38
C GLY A 57 33.33 -16.11 -0.75
N LYS A 58 33.79 -15.62 -1.88
CA LYS A 58 33.49 -14.28 -2.33
C LYS A 58 32.10 -14.19 -2.93
N PHE A 59 31.39 -13.13 -2.60
CA PHE A 59 30.10 -12.85 -3.20
C PHE A 59 30.26 -12.32 -4.61
N LYS A 60 29.54 -12.92 -5.56
CA LYS A 60 29.49 -12.46 -6.94
C LYS A 60 28.04 -12.29 -7.33
N GLY A 61 27.66 -11.09 -7.74
CA GLY A 61 26.28 -10.86 -8.11
C GLY A 61 26.09 -9.59 -8.91
N THR A 62 25.03 -9.60 -9.71
CA THR A 62 24.60 -8.45 -10.48
C THR A 62 23.21 -8.05 -9.97
N LEU A 63 23.10 -6.84 -9.46
CA LEU A 63 21.84 -6.31 -8.97
C LEU A 63 21.01 -5.82 -10.17
N ILE A 64 19.85 -6.44 -10.39
CA ILE A 64 18.91 -6.03 -11.44
C ILE A 64 18.22 -4.73 -11.04
N GLY A 65 17.79 -4.63 -9.79
CA GLY A 65 17.16 -3.42 -9.30
C GLY A 65 16.65 -3.57 -7.88
N ILE A 66 16.17 -2.46 -7.35
CA ILE A 66 15.55 -2.38 -6.04
C ILE A 66 14.07 -2.05 -6.25
N TYR A 67 13.18 -2.87 -5.69
CA TYR A 67 11.74 -2.73 -5.83
C TYR A 67 11.15 -2.34 -4.49
N PRO A 68 10.53 -1.16 -4.36
CA PRO A 68 9.91 -0.78 -3.10
C PRO A 68 8.72 -1.69 -2.78
N LYS A 69 8.66 -2.13 -1.54
CA LYS A 69 7.53 -2.89 -1.00
C LYS A 69 7.06 -2.20 0.27
N VAL A 70 5.82 -1.76 0.26
CA VAL A 70 5.23 -1.00 1.37
C VAL A 70 4.20 -1.86 2.07
N THR A 71 4.31 -1.99 3.38
CA THR A 71 3.37 -2.74 4.21
C THR A 71 2.89 -1.85 5.34
N PHE A 72 1.59 -1.86 5.60
CA PHE A 72 1.02 -1.09 6.70
C PHE A 72 -0.29 -1.72 7.18
N THR A 73 -0.68 -1.35 8.40
CA THR A 73 -1.91 -1.82 9.02
C THR A 73 -2.80 -0.61 9.31
N LEU A 74 -4.05 -0.69 8.91
CA LEU A 74 -5.06 0.31 9.23
C LEU A 74 -5.82 -0.14 10.48
N GLY A 75 -6.06 0.80 11.39
CA GLY A 75 -6.54 0.47 12.72
C GLY A 75 -8.03 0.62 12.92
N LYS A 76 -8.53 -0.15 13.85
CA LYS A 76 -9.95 -0.35 14.17
C LYS A 76 -10.70 0.88 14.66
N LEU A 77 -10.05 1.77 15.38
CA LEU A 77 -10.72 2.92 15.98
C LEU A 77 -10.94 4.08 15.01
N ILE A 78 -10.39 3.98 13.83
CA ILE A 78 -10.31 5.06 12.85
C ILE A 78 -11.17 4.77 11.62
N LEU A 79 -11.34 3.49 11.26
CA LEU A 79 -11.98 3.09 10.02
C LEU A 79 -13.41 2.62 10.26
N THR A 80 -14.31 3.10 9.40
CA THR A 80 -15.69 2.63 9.33
C THR A 80 -15.83 1.59 8.23
N ASP A 81 -17.01 0.98 8.10
CA ASP A 81 -17.31 0.05 7.00
C ASP A 81 -17.09 0.71 5.64
N ASP A 82 -17.49 1.99 5.53
CA ASP A 82 -17.33 2.73 4.27
C ASP A 82 -15.85 2.95 3.94
N ASP A 83 -15.03 3.19 4.96
CA ASP A 83 -13.59 3.36 4.76
C ASP A 83 -12.94 2.06 4.27
N VAL A 84 -13.32 0.93 4.87
CA VAL A 84 -12.81 -0.38 4.46
C VAL A 84 -13.28 -0.72 3.05
N SER A 85 -14.53 -0.41 2.72
CA SER A 85 -15.05 -0.58 1.36
C SER A 85 -14.26 0.23 0.35
N ALA A 86 -13.93 1.48 0.68
CA ALA A 86 -13.14 2.35 -0.21
C ALA A 86 -11.73 1.80 -0.41
N ILE A 87 -11.08 1.37 0.67
CA ILE A 87 -9.73 0.79 0.57
C ILE A 87 -9.74 -0.48 -0.28
N ASN A 88 -10.73 -1.34 -0.08
CA ASN A 88 -10.85 -2.57 -0.87
C ASN A 88 -11.08 -2.26 -2.35
N ALA A 89 -11.91 -1.28 -2.65
CA ALA A 89 -12.13 -0.86 -4.04
C ALA A 89 -10.83 -0.39 -4.69
N LEU A 90 -10.03 0.38 -3.97
CA LEU A 90 -8.73 0.86 -4.49
C LEU A 90 -7.74 -0.29 -4.67
N CYS A 91 -7.71 -1.24 -3.73
CA CYS A 91 -6.75 -2.33 -3.75
C CYS A 91 -7.14 -3.49 -4.67
N GLU A 92 -8.40 -3.58 -5.07
CA GLU A 92 -8.86 -4.56 -6.05
C GLU A 92 -8.46 -4.21 -7.48
N GLN A 93 -7.97 -2.99 -7.70
CA GLN A 93 -7.41 -2.64 -9.00
C GLN A 93 -6.24 -3.58 -9.31
N PRO A 94 -6.13 -4.13 -10.54
CA PRO A 94 -5.00 -5.03 -10.87
C PRO A 94 -3.66 -4.36 -10.65
N THR A 95 -3.57 -3.10 -11.01
CA THR A 95 -2.42 -2.23 -10.71
C THR A 95 -2.96 -0.84 -10.39
N ALA A 96 -2.22 -0.08 -9.63
CA ALA A 96 -2.59 1.29 -9.30
C ALA A 96 -1.36 2.17 -9.27
N ASP A 97 -1.56 3.42 -9.66
CA ASP A 97 -0.51 4.43 -9.50
C ASP A 97 -0.50 4.88 -8.04
N CYS A 98 0.63 4.72 -7.39
CA CYS A 98 0.78 5.04 -5.98
C CYS A 98 1.96 5.97 -5.77
N LYS A 99 1.90 6.74 -4.69
CA LYS A 99 3.02 7.54 -4.23
C LYS A 99 3.43 7.03 -2.86
N TYR A 100 4.73 6.89 -2.62
CA TYR A 100 5.23 6.43 -1.34
C TYR A 100 6.35 7.33 -0.86
N TYR A 101 6.55 7.37 0.46
CA TYR A 101 7.63 8.14 1.07
C TYR A 101 8.94 7.34 0.99
N ASP A 102 9.97 7.95 0.42
CA ASP A 102 11.31 7.36 0.33
C ASP A 102 12.20 7.98 1.39
N SER A 103 12.68 7.15 2.32
CA SER A 103 13.49 7.60 3.45
C SER A 103 14.88 8.06 3.05
N ARG A 104 15.42 7.48 1.97
CA ARG A 104 16.75 7.88 1.48
C ARG A 104 16.73 9.29 0.90
N ARG A 105 15.68 9.60 0.15
CA ARG A 105 15.54 10.90 -0.51
C ARG A 105 14.71 11.89 0.28
N LYS A 106 14.02 11.41 1.32
CA LYS A 106 13.18 12.20 2.24
C LYS A 106 12.07 12.97 1.54
N VAL A 107 11.54 12.39 0.48
CA VAL A 107 10.42 12.96 -0.28
C VAL A 107 9.43 11.88 -0.68
N LEU A 108 8.21 12.31 -1.03
CA LEU A 108 7.25 11.43 -1.68
C LEU A 108 7.67 11.18 -3.12
N SER A 109 7.51 9.95 -3.59
CA SER A 109 7.76 9.62 -4.98
C SER A 109 6.70 10.25 -5.88
N LYS A 110 6.99 10.33 -7.15
CA LYS A 110 5.97 10.57 -8.18
C LYS A 110 5.11 9.30 -8.32
N ALA A 111 4.04 9.40 -9.06
CA ALA A 111 3.16 8.26 -9.33
C ALA A 111 3.96 7.10 -9.92
N LYS A 112 3.84 5.94 -9.33
CA LYS A 112 4.57 4.74 -9.70
C LYS A 112 3.61 3.56 -9.63
N LYS A 113 3.66 2.65 -10.58
CA LYS A 113 2.76 1.50 -10.61
C LYS A 113 3.11 0.49 -9.53
N PHE A 114 2.09 0.15 -8.74
CA PHE A 114 2.16 -0.89 -7.72
C PHE A 114 1.08 -1.93 -7.98
N TYR A 115 1.32 -3.15 -7.53
CA TYR A 115 0.25 -4.13 -7.36
C TYR A 115 0.11 -4.44 -5.88
N PHE A 116 -1.06 -4.96 -5.50
CA PHE A 116 -1.33 -5.28 -4.10
C PHE A 116 -1.33 -6.79 -3.93
N ASP A 117 -0.61 -7.24 -2.91
CA ASP A 117 -0.67 -8.63 -2.45
C ASP A 117 -1.96 -8.85 -1.66
N ASP A 118 -2.06 -10.01 -1.05
CA ASP A 118 -3.22 -10.37 -0.26
C ASP A 118 -3.51 -9.29 0.79
N ILE A 119 -4.77 -8.94 0.90
CA ILE A 119 -5.25 -8.02 1.92
C ILE A 119 -5.91 -8.86 3.00
N THR A 120 -5.46 -8.70 4.24
CA THR A 120 -6.02 -9.44 5.36
C THR A 120 -6.90 -8.52 6.18
N GLU A 121 -8.17 -8.86 6.26
CA GLU A 121 -9.15 -8.14 7.08
C GLU A 121 -9.40 -8.94 8.35
N THR A 122 -9.19 -8.30 9.49
CA THR A 122 -9.51 -8.90 10.78
C THR A 122 -10.76 -8.26 11.34
N TYR A 123 -11.79 -9.04 11.55
CA TYR A 123 -13.09 -8.58 11.96
C TYR A 123 -13.25 -8.66 13.48
N ARG A 124 -13.83 -7.61 14.05
CA ARG A 124 -14.29 -7.63 15.43
C ARG A 124 -15.69 -8.23 15.52
N THR A 125 -16.54 -7.98 14.52
CA THR A 125 -17.88 -8.50 14.44
C THR A 125 -17.85 -9.92 13.89
N ALA A 126 -18.40 -10.88 14.66
CA ALA A 126 -18.42 -12.29 14.26
C ALA A 126 -19.69 -12.69 13.52
N TYR A 127 -20.76 -11.87 13.63
CA TYR A 127 -22.08 -12.22 13.08
C TYR A 127 -22.69 -11.03 12.37
N LEU A 128 -23.42 -11.31 11.29
CA LEU A 128 -24.36 -10.35 10.73
C LEU A 128 -25.59 -10.39 11.61
N GLY A 129 -25.88 -9.29 12.30
CA GLY A 129 -27.02 -9.25 13.21
C GLY A 129 -28.35 -9.14 12.52
N GLY A 130 -29.28 -9.97 12.88
CA GLY A 130 -30.73 -9.92 12.68
C GLY A 130 -31.27 -9.21 11.45
N THR A 131 -32.44 -8.55 11.64
CA THR A 131 -33.15 -7.87 10.57
C THR A 131 -32.55 -6.54 10.14
N ASN A 132 -31.70 -5.97 10.96
CA ASN A 132 -30.92 -4.76 10.63
C ASN A 132 -29.45 -5.10 10.78
N PRO A 133 -28.77 -5.50 9.68
CA PRO A 133 -27.36 -5.74 9.78
C PRO A 133 -26.67 -4.45 10.22
N GLN A 134 -26.15 -4.47 11.44
CA GLN A 134 -25.39 -3.36 11.98
C GLN A 134 -24.09 -3.21 11.22
N SER A 135 -23.50 -2.05 11.33
CA SER A 135 -22.18 -1.81 10.77
C SER A 135 -21.21 -2.89 11.23
N ILE A 136 -20.57 -3.54 10.28
CA ILE A 136 -19.53 -4.50 10.58
C ILE A 136 -18.35 -3.73 11.15
N LYS A 137 -17.81 -4.22 12.25
CA LYS A 137 -16.64 -3.61 12.90
C LYS A 137 -15.39 -4.39 12.56
N PHE A 138 -14.37 -3.68 12.14
CA PHE A 138 -13.09 -4.26 11.76
C PHE A 138 -12.08 -4.02 12.86
N GLU A 139 -11.24 -5.00 13.11
CA GLU A 139 -10.13 -4.87 14.07
C GLU A 139 -8.94 -4.22 13.38
N THR A 140 -8.48 -4.80 12.30
CA THR A 140 -7.36 -4.29 11.51
C THR A 140 -7.51 -4.66 10.04
N LEU A 141 -6.79 -3.93 9.20
CA LEU A 141 -6.71 -4.19 7.77
C LEU A 141 -5.24 -4.12 7.38
N ASP A 142 -4.66 -5.26 7.01
CA ASP A 142 -3.26 -5.35 6.63
C ASP A 142 -3.12 -5.30 5.11
N ILE A 143 -2.30 -4.38 4.63
CA ILE A 143 -2.12 -4.13 3.19
C ILE A 143 -0.66 -4.19 2.84
N THR A 144 -0.36 -4.86 1.72
CA THR A 144 0.99 -4.90 1.15
C THR A 144 0.93 -4.44 -0.30
N ALA A 145 1.72 -3.45 -0.63
CA ALA A 145 1.85 -2.90 -1.98
C ALA A 145 3.28 -3.10 -2.48
N VAL A 146 3.42 -3.62 -3.68
CA VAL A 146 4.73 -3.91 -4.27
C VAL A 146 4.86 -3.16 -5.59
N SER A 147 5.96 -2.46 -5.76
CA SER A 147 6.25 -1.74 -7.01
C SER A 147 6.51 -2.74 -8.14
N ILE A 148 5.92 -2.48 -9.30
CA ILE A 148 6.15 -3.29 -10.50
C ILE A 148 7.52 -3.01 -11.08
N ASP A 149 7.95 -1.75 -11.04
CA ASP A 149 9.23 -1.33 -11.62
C ASP A 149 10.26 -1.02 -10.54
N LYS A 150 11.52 -1.19 -10.89
CA LYS A 150 12.63 -0.83 -10.00
C LYS A 150 12.68 0.67 -9.76
N ILE A 151 13.33 1.06 -8.67
CA ILE A 151 13.56 2.46 -8.33
C ILE A 151 14.41 3.12 -9.41
N LYS A 152 13.98 4.29 -9.87
CA LYS A 152 14.69 5.13 -10.82
C LYS A 152 14.81 6.54 -10.26
N ALA A 153 15.86 7.26 -10.66
CA ALA A 153 16.03 8.65 -10.26
C ALA A 153 14.84 9.51 -10.69
N SER A 154 14.24 9.22 -11.84
CA SER A 154 13.09 9.96 -12.35
C SER A 154 11.83 9.81 -11.50
N ASP A 155 11.78 8.82 -10.59
CA ASP A 155 10.66 8.66 -9.67
C ASP A 155 10.56 9.81 -8.68
N PHE A 156 11.61 10.59 -8.50
CA PHE A 156 11.70 11.64 -7.47
C PHE A 156 12.06 13.02 -8.01
N SER A 157 12.29 13.14 -9.28
CA SER A 157 12.74 14.41 -9.87
C SER A 157 11.63 15.24 -10.49
#